data_113002791951da21ecc52dc6c71517a3
#
_entry.id   113002791951da21ecc52dc6c71517a3
#
_cell.length_a   1.000
_cell.length_b   1.000
_cell.length_c   1.000
_cell.angle_alpha   90.00
_cell.angle_beta   90.00
_cell.angle_gamma   90.00
#
_symmetry.space_group_name_H-M   'P 1'
#
loop_
_entity.id
_entity.type
_entity.pdbx_description
1 polymer ?
#
loop_
_entity_poly.entity_id
_entity_poly.type
_entity_poly.pdbx_seq_one_letter_code
_entity_poly.pdbx_strand_id
1 'polypeptide(L)' 'MQSTTLKRGPEERKVTLYKNGSAFLITVEVIASNFHKEGHTETLYTPDTEPQADFLYGGAVRFLQGFQYEVVSECLL' A
#
# COMPACT_ATOMS: atom_id res chain seq x y z
N MET A 1 -1.57 9.08 8.58
CA MET A 1 -0.98 8.09 7.66
C MET A 1 -1.40 6.69 8.08
N GLN A 2 -1.71 5.86 7.14
CA GLN A 2 -2.12 4.48 7.36
C GLN A 2 -1.34 3.58 6.41
N SER A 3 -0.84 2.45 6.89
CA SER A 3 -0.07 1.55 6.04
C SER A 3 -0.33 0.08 6.39
N THR A 4 -0.18 -0.77 5.39
CA THR A 4 -0.27 -2.23 5.51
C THR A 4 0.92 -2.82 4.80
N THR A 5 1.67 -3.66 5.50
CA THR A 5 2.80 -4.40 4.93
C THR A 5 2.37 -5.82 4.66
N LEU A 6 2.62 -6.29 3.44
CA LEU A 6 2.24 -7.62 3.00
C LEU A 6 3.47 -8.34 2.45
N LYS A 7 3.49 -9.67 2.61
CA LYS A 7 4.64 -10.49 2.24
C LYS A 7 4.20 -11.75 1.52
N ARG A 8 4.98 -12.12 0.50
CA ARG A 8 4.86 -13.40 -0.20
C ARG A 8 6.26 -13.93 -0.48
N GLY A 9 6.72 -14.91 0.32
CA GLY A 9 8.10 -15.40 0.20
C GLY A 9 9.10 -14.27 0.42
N PRO A 10 10.06 -14.06 -0.52
CA PRO A 10 11.03 -12.96 -0.41
C PRO A 10 10.46 -11.61 -0.81
N GLU A 11 9.25 -11.55 -1.36
CA GLU A 11 8.63 -10.32 -1.84
C GLU A 11 7.84 -9.67 -0.70
N GLU A 12 8.16 -8.41 -0.41
CA GLU A 12 7.46 -7.64 0.62
C GLU A 12 7.09 -6.28 0.08
N ARG A 13 5.84 -5.89 0.29
CA ARG A 13 5.26 -4.64 -0.21
C ARG A 13 4.57 -3.90 0.91
N LYS A 14 4.64 -2.58 0.87
CA LYS A 14 3.95 -1.71 1.83
C LYS A 14 3.01 -0.78 1.07
N VAL A 15 1.73 -0.88 1.35
CA VAL A 15 0.70 0.02 0.81
C VAL A 15 0.49 1.11 1.84
N THR A 16 0.56 2.38 1.43
CA THR A 16 0.41 3.51 2.34
C THR A 16 -0.65 4.47 1.82
N LEU A 17 -1.51 4.93 2.72
CA LEU A 17 -2.44 6.02 2.48
C LEU A 17 -1.95 7.25 3.23
N TYR A 18 -1.58 8.29 2.49
CA TYR A 18 -1.20 9.58 3.04
C TYR A 18 -2.40 10.51 2.99
N LYS A 19 -2.61 11.26 4.07
CA LYS A 19 -3.62 12.31 4.15
C LYS A 19 -2.91 13.62 4.49
N ASN A 20 -3.07 14.62 3.62
CA ASN A 20 -2.48 15.94 3.83
C ASN A 20 -3.54 16.99 3.54
N GLY A 21 -4.24 17.43 4.59
CA GLY A 21 -5.40 18.29 4.44
C GLY A 21 -6.51 17.56 3.69
N SER A 22 -6.94 18.11 2.55
CA SER A 22 -7.93 17.49 1.68
C SER A 22 -7.32 16.66 0.54
N ALA A 23 -5.99 16.51 0.53
CA ALA A 23 -5.29 15.72 -0.48
C ALA A 23 -5.02 14.31 0.04
N PHE A 24 -5.16 13.33 -0.83
CA PHE A 24 -4.93 11.92 -0.51
C PHE A 24 -4.00 11.30 -1.52
N LEU A 25 -3.14 10.40 -1.05
CA LEU A 25 -2.17 9.72 -1.91
C LEU A 25 -2.04 8.27 -1.45
N ILE A 26 -2.18 7.33 -2.37
CA ILE A 26 -1.99 5.91 -2.09
C ILE A 26 -0.78 5.44 -2.88
N THR A 27 0.20 4.88 -2.17
CA THR A 27 1.43 4.39 -2.77
C THR A 27 1.66 2.92 -2.43
N VAL A 28 2.47 2.25 -3.25
CA VAL A 28 3.04 0.95 -2.92
C VAL A 28 4.56 1.05 -2.98
N GLU A 29 5.21 0.53 -1.96
CA GLU A 29 6.66 0.54 -1.85
C GLU A 29 7.19 -0.89 -1.84
N VAL A 30 8.28 -1.14 -2.57
CA VAL A 30 9.00 -2.41 -2.54
C VAL A 30 9.91 -2.41 -1.31
N ILE A 31 9.57 -3.21 -0.30
CA ILE A 31 10.36 -3.32 0.92
C ILE A 31 11.48 -4.33 0.72
N ALA A 32 11.16 -5.49 0.15
CA ALA A 32 12.14 -6.53 -0.17
C ALA A 32 11.69 -7.25 -1.43
N SER A 33 12.65 -7.66 -2.26
CA SER A 33 12.34 -8.34 -3.52
C SER A 33 13.59 -8.97 -4.10
N ASN A 34 13.40 -10.10 -4.82
CA ASN A 34 14.45 -10.71 -5.64
C ASN A 34 14.43 -10.18 -7.08
N PHE A 35 13.38 -9.45 -7.48
CA PHE A 35 13.16 -9.05 -8.88
C PHE A 35 13.08 -7.55 -9.08
N HIS A 36 12.74 -6.79 -8.04
CA HIS A 36 12.54 -5.35 -8.12
C HIS A 36 13.46 -4.63 -7.16
N LYS A 37 13.74 -3.37 -7.45
CA LYS A 37 14.63 -2.56 -6.61
C LYS A 37 13.94 -2.24 -5.28
N GLU A 38 14.59 -2.57 -4.18
CA GLU A 38 14.13 -2.23 -2.85
C GLU A 38 14.10 -0.70 -2.68
N GLY A 39 13.07 -0.21 -1.97
CA GLY A 39 12.86 1.21 -1.77
C GLY A 39 12.12 1.90 -2.92
N HIS A 40 11.89 1.22 -4.05
CA HIS A 40 11.11 1.79 -5.13
C HIS A 40 9.66 2.00 -4.70
N THR A 41 9.14 3.19 -4.93
CA THR A 41 7.78 3.57 -4.56
C THR A 41 7.02 4.05 -5.79
N GLU A 42 5.79 3.56 -5.97
CA GLU A 42 4.90 3.99 -7.03
C GLU A 42 3.62 4.54 -6.45
N THR A 43 3.13 5.63 -7.07
CA THR A 43 1.81 6.17 -6.76
C THR A 43 0.76 5.35 -7.48
N LEU A 44 -0.17 4.77 -6.72
CA LEU A 44 -1.29 4.03 -7.28
C LEU A 44 -2.48 4.92 -7.59
N TYR A 45 -2.86 5.77 -6.63
CA TYR A 45 -4.06 6.61 -6.74
C TYR A 45 -3.86 7.95 -6.02
N THR A 46 -4.57 8.97 -6.52
CA THR A 46 -4.66 10.30 -5.89
C THR A 46 -6.14 10.65 -5.72
N PRO A 47 -6.87 9.96 -4.82
CA PRO A 47 -8.30 10.17 -4.66
C PRO A 47 -8.64 11.56 -4.12
N ASP A 48 -9.85 12.04 -4.44
CA ASP A 48 -10.29 13.39 -4.08
C ASP A 48 -11.03 13.44 -2.75
N THR A 49 -11.59 12.32 -2.29
CA THR A 49 -12.39 12.28 -1.07
C THR A 49 -11.89 11.17 -0.15
N GLU A 50 -12.15 11.33 1.16
CA GLU A 50 -11.75 10.33 2.14
C GLU A 50 -12.44 8.97 1.94
N PRO A 51 -13.76 8.90 1.71
CA PRO A 51 -14.40 7.60 1.43
C PRO A 51 -13.79 6.88 0.22
N GLN A 52 -13.47 7.63 -0.84
CA GLN A 52 -12.80 7.06 -2.01
C GLN A 52 -11.39 6.58 -1.66
N ALA A 53 -10.66 7.35 -0.87
CA ALA A 53 -9.32 6.98 -0.42
C ALA A 53 -9.34 5.68 0.39
N ASP A 54 -10.26 5.54 1.32
CA ASP A 54 -10.39 4.34 2.14
C ASP A 54 -10.77 3.13 1.28
N PHE A 55 -11.68 3.32 0.33
CA PHE A 55 -12.08 2.26 -0.59
C PHE A 55 -10.91 1.78 -1.46
N LEU A 56 -10.16 2.71 -2.04
CA LEU A 56 -9.03 2.39 -2.92
C LEU A 56 -7.86 1.79 -2.14
N TYR A 57 -7.61 2.26 -0.93
CA TYR A 57 -6.59 1.68 -0.06
C TYR A 57 -6.91 0.22 0.26
N GLY A 58 -8.13 -0.05 0.71
CA GLY A 58 -8.58 -1.41 0.97
C GLY A 58 -8.53 -2.29 -0.27
N GLY A 59 -8.88 -1.73 -1.44
CA GLY A 59 -8.79 -2.42 -2.72
C GLY A 59 -7.37 -2.81 -3.09
N ALA A 60 -6.40 -1.91 -2.85
CA ALA A 60 -4.99 -2.20 -3.11
C ALA A 60 -4.47 -3.34 -2.23
N VAL A 61 -4.84 -3.34 -0.95
CA VAL A 61 -4.47 -4.42 -0.02
C VAL A 61 -5.08 -5.74 -0.48
N ARG A 62 -6.39 -5.75 -0.80
CA ARG A 62 -7.07 -6.97 -1.27
C ARG A 62 -6.51 -7.47 -2.60
N PHE A 63 -6.08 -6.57 -3.48
CA PHE A 63 -5.45 -6.95 -4.74
C PHE A 63 -4.19 -7.78 -4.49
N LEU A 64 -3.32 -7.34 -3.58
CA LEU A 64 -2.13 -8.09 -3.23
C LEU A 64 -2.48 -9.41 -2.55
N GLN A 65 -3.49 -9.43 -1.67
CA GLN A 65 -3.94 -10.67 -1.04
C GLN A 65 -4.43 -11.68 -2.09
N GLY A 66 -5.06 -11.20 -3.18
CA GLY A 66 -5.46 -12.04 -4.30
C GLY A 66 -4.28 -12.68 -5.03
N PHE A 67 -3.08 -12.13 -4.90
CA PHE A 67 -1.84 -12.70 -5.43
C PHE A 67 -1.04 -13.44 -4.35
N GLN A 68 -1.69 -13.90 -3.30
CA GLN A 68 -1.11 -14.72 -2.23
C GLN A 68 -0.18 -13.95 -1.28
N TYR A 69 -0.25 -12.63 -1.26
CA TYR A 69 0.44 -11.86 -0.24
C TYR A 69 -0.35 -11.93 1.06
N GLU A 70 0.36 -12.04 2.18
CA GLU A 70 -0.24 -12.06 3.51
C GLU A 70 0.10 -10.78 4.26
N VAL A 71 -0.87 -10.24 4.99
CA VAL A 71 -0.66 -9.07 5.83
C VAL A 71 0.22 -9.48 7.01
N VAL A 72 1.36 -8.79 7.17
CA VAL A 72 2.29 -9.06 8.27
C VAL A 72 2.32 -7.93 9.29
N SER A 73 1.92 -6.72 8.91
CA SER A 73 1.75 -5.63 9.87
C SER A 73 0.84 -4.55 9.32
N GLU A 74 0.21 -3.81 10.23
CA GLU A 74 -0.61 -2.66 9.92
C GLU A 74 -0.24 -1.53 10.87
N CYS A 75 -0.22 -0.30 10.36
CA CYS A 75 0.10 0.88 11.14
C CYS A 75 -0.91 1.98 10.83
N LEU A 76 -1.48 2.57 11.88
CA LEU A 76 -2.39 3.70 11.78
C LEU A 76 -1.87 4.82 12.66
N LEU A 77 -1.50 5.94 12.06
CA LEU A 77 -1.01 7.12 12.76
C LEU A 77 -1.94 8.31 12.61
#